data_80dd08349cf085f89c7b2e255543f81b
#
_entry.id   80dd08349cf085f89c7b2e255543f81b
#
_cell.length_a   1.000
_cell.length_b   1.000
_cell.length_c   1.000
_cell.angle_alpha   90.00
_cell.angle_beta   90.00
_cell.angle_gamma   90.00
#
_symmetry.space_group_name_H-M   'P 1'
#
loop_
_entity.id
_entity.type
_entity.pdbx_description
1 polymer ?
#
loop_
_entity_poly.entity_id
_entity_poly.type
_entity_poly.pdbx_seq_one_letter_code
_entity_poly.pdbx_strand_id
1 'polypeptide(L)'
;MKKYLGFIFGLIVTGLFFSACNNDAIDDLQGVYGDMLICHSNEATVQPTTKLGKGIKSLNVDIKDAQGNDVTVNFGSSEWILPSATYEVSNKVANKTCVVKVNGEAMQSGGLDVTIYGGVYYFSGLFTNQAGKRVKLDYHGNLTFEVGVDDPEASGYTLTIAPTQIVDWSTGAPVVVNPNATKYIISI
;
A
#
# COMPACT_ATOMS: atom_id res chain seq x y z
N MET A 1 -4.68 6.56 60.75
CA MET A 1 -3.54 6.51 59.86
C MET A 1 -3.49 5.32 58.88
N LYS A 2 -4.34 4.28 59.00
CA LYS A 2 -4.32 3.11 58.07
C LYS A 2 -5.12 3.29 56.74
N LYS A 3 -5.97 4.30 56.66
CA LYS A 3 -6.83 4.55 55.46
C LYS A 3 -6.14 5.32 54.33
N TYR A 4 -5.04 6.01 54.60
CA TYR A 4 -4.33 6.81 53.59
C TYR A 4 -3.20 6.02 52.88
N LEU A 5 -2.75 4.91 53.49
CA LEU A 5 -1.67 4.08 52.92
C LEU A 5 -2.16 3.35 51.65
N GLY A 6 -3.44 2.93 51.62
CA GLY A 6 -4.03 2.27 50.47
C GLY A 6 -4.24 3.20 49.27
N PHE A 7 -4.46 4.50 49.52
CA PHE A 7 -4.70 5.47 48.46
C PHE A 7 -3.39 5.90 47.77
N ILE A 8 -2.31 5.99 48.53
CA ILE A 8 -0.98 6.31 47.98
C ILE A 8 -0.45 5.13 47.16
N PHE A 9 -0.71 3.89 47.56
CA PHE A 9 -0.31 2.73 46.80
C PHE A 9 -1.11 2.55 45.50
N GLY A 10 -2.41 2.90 45.50
CA GLY A 10 -3.24 2.90 44.31
C GLY A 10 -2.83 3.95 43.27
N LEU A 11 -2.35 5.12 43.75
CA LEU A 11 -1.94 6.23 42.88
C LEU A 11 -0.56 5.94 42.22
N ILE A 12 0.31 5.23 42.91
CA ILE A 12 1.63 4.83 42.38
C ILE A 12 1.47 3.75 41.32
N VAL A 13 0.53 2.80 41.50
CA VAL A 13 0.30 1.71 40.54
C VAL A 13 -0.36 2.25 39.28
N THR A 14 -1.31 3.22 39.38
CA THR A 14 -1.91 3.85 38.18
C THR A 14 -0.94 4.76 37.43
N GLY A 15 0.04 5.38 38.10
CA GLY A 15 1.06 6.20 37.45
C GLY A 15 2.07 5.40 36.62
N LEU A 16 2.28 4.12 36.96
CA LEU A 16 3.25 3.25 36.26
C LEU A 16 2.70 2.69 34.94
N PHE A 17 1.35 2.68 34.74
CA PHE A 17 0.77 2.18 33.50
C PHE A 17 0.71 3.21 32.37
N PHE A 18 0.88 4.51 32.63
CA PHE A 18 0.89 5.56 31.60
C PHE A 18 2.28 5.89 31.07
N SER A 19 3.34 5.36 31.68
CA SER A 19 4.73 5.58 31.25
C SER A 19 5.24 4.56 30.24
N ALA A 20 4.44 3.54 29.90
CA ALA A 20 4.85 2.42 29.04
C ALA A 20 4.49 2.60 27.54
N CYS A 21 4.09 3.80 27.12
CA CYS A 21 3.90 4.12 25.70
C CYS A 21 5.06 4.98 25.16
N ASN A 22 6.26 4.71 25.59
CA ASN A 22 7.47 5.29 24.99
C ASN A 22 8.14 4.27 24.07
N ASN A 23 8.83 4.76 23.07
CA ASN A 23 9.61 4.10 22.02
C ASN A 23 10.43 2.83 22.42
N ASP A 24 10.44 2.46 23.68
CA ASP A 24 11.13 1.26 24.21
C ASP A 24 10.50 -0.06 23.75
N ALA A 25 9.24 -0.02 23.24
CA ALA A 25 8.58 -1.21 22.71
C ALA A 25 9.25 -1.78 21.45
N ILE A 26 10.04 -0.96 20.74
CA ILE A 26 10.80 -1.40 19.55
C ILE A 26 12.07 -2.16 19.99
N ASP A 27 12.74 -1.70 21.04
CA ASP A 27 13.92 -2.36 21.59
C ASP A 27 13.58 -3.72 22.24
N ASP A 28 12.42 -3.81 22.91
CA ASP A 28 11.90 -5.08 23.44
C ASP A 28 11.57 -6.10 22.34
N LEU A 29 11.10 -5.64 21.19
CA LEU A 29 10.83 -6.49 20.02
C LEU A 29 12.14 -7.02 19.41
N GLN A 30 13.21 -6.25 19.42
CA GLN A 30 14.53 -6.73 18.98
C GLN A 30 15.06 -7.87 19.86
N GLY A 31 14.84 -7.81 21.16
CA GLY A 31 15.15 -8.90 22.08
C GLY A 31 14.39 -10.20 21.83
N VAL A 32 13.14 -10.10 21.33
CA VAL A 32 12.29 -11.25 21.00
C VAL A 32 12.62 -11.81 19.60
N TYR A 33 13.03 -10.97 18.65
CA TYR A 33 13.23 -11.37 17.25
C TYR A 33 14.72 -11.56 16.89
N GLY A 34 15.65 -11.34 17.80
CA GLY A 34 17.10 -11.47 17.58
C GLY A 34 17.61 -10.42 16.61
N ASP A 35 18.51 -10.82 15.69
CA ASP A 35 19.14 -9.91 14.70
C ASP A 35 18.20 -9.44 13.58
N MET A 36 16.90 -9.23 13.87
CA MET A 36 15.95 -8.75 12.91
C MET A 36 16.00 -7.22 12.81
N LEU A 37 16.09 -6.68 11.59
CA LEU A 37 15.89 -5.28 11.34
C LEU A 37 14.39 -4.97 11.40
N ILE A 38 13.98 -4.00 12.21
CA ILE A 38 12.59 -3.54 12.31
C ILE A 38 12.50 -2.15 11.67
N CYS A 39 11.71 -2.05 10.61
CA CYS A 39 11.39 -0.80 9.94
C CYS A 39 9.95 -0.42 10.28
N HIS A 40 9.78 0.67 11.02
CA HIS A 40 8.47 1.22 11.36
C HIS A 40 8.36 2.64 10.82
N SER A 41 7.32 2.91 10.00
CA SER A 41 7.16 4.21 9.36
C SER A 41 5.69 4.60 9.17
N ASN A 42 5.46 5.91 9.13
CA ASN A 42 4.22 6.53 8.65
C ASN A 42 4.48 7.45 7.45
N GLU A 43 5.71 7.47 6.93
CA GLU A 43 6.12 8.29 5.79
C GLU A 43 6.42 7.40 4.58
N ALA A 44 5.74 7.69 3.47
CA ALA A 44 6.01 7.02 2.20
C ALA A 44 5.72 7.94 1.02
N THR A 45 6.41 7.67 -0.09
CA THR A 45 6.20 8.32 -1.39
C THR A 45 5.76 7.28 -2.40
N VAL A 46 4.69 7.58 -3.14
CA VAL A 46 4.24 6.76 -4.26
C VAL A 46 4.88 7.29 -5.54
N GLN A 47 5.52 6.41 -6.28
CA GLN A 47 6.08 6.71 -7.60
C GLN A 47 5.02 6.51 -8.70
N PRO A 48 5.19 7.14 -9.89
CA PRO A 48 4.25 6.96 -11.00
C PRO A 48 4.04 5.50 -11.34
N THR A 49 2.78 5.12 -11.55
CA THR A 49 2.38 3.74 -11.89
C THR A 49 2.83 3.38 -13.30
N THR A 50 3.43 2.20 -13.46
CA THR A 50 3.91 1.69 -14.75
C THR A 50 3.08 0.50 -15.20
N LYS A 51 2.65 0.48 -16.46
CA LYS A 51 2.02 -0.68 -17.10
C LYS A 51 3.08 -1.69 -17.52
N LEU A 52 2.94 -2.95 -17.07
CA LEU A 52 3.87 -4.04 -17.39
C LEU A 52 3.37 -4.96 -18.52
N GLY A 53 2.18 -4.72 -19.04
CA GLY A 53 1.50 -5.60 -20.01
C GLY A 53 0.61 -6.65 -19.33
N LYS A 54 -0.24 -7.32 -20.13
CA LYS A 54 -1.23 -8.32 -19.65
C LYS A 54 -2.15 -7.80 -18.53
N GLY A 55 -2.46 -6.50 -18.53
CA GLY A 55 -3.30 -5.86 -17.51
C GLY A 55 -2.61 -5.66 -16.14
N ILE A 56 -1.33 -5.97 -16.01
CA ILE A 56 -0.60 -5.77 -14.75
C ILE A 56 0.02 -4.37 -14.70
N LYS A 57 -0.12 -3.73 -13.57
CA LYS A 57 0.49 -2.45 -13.21
C LYS A 57 1.53 -2.68 -12.14
N SER A 58 2.58 -1.88 -12.17
CA SER A 58 3.64 -1.80 -11.16
C SER A 58 3.38 -0.55 -10.30
N LEU A 59 3.04 -0.77 -9.04
CA LEU A 59 2.78 0.27 -8.06
C LEU A 59 3.97 0.35 -7.11
N ASN A 60 4.72 1.46 -7.16
CA ASN A 60 5.95 1.60 -6.40
C ASN A 60 5.71 2.50 -5.19
N VAL A 61 6.15 2.04 -4.02
CA VAL A 61 6.08 2.76 -2.75
C VAL A 61 7.46 2.77 -2.12
N ASP A 62 7.98 3.97 -1.85
CA ASP A 62 9.23 4.19 -1.13
C ASP A 62 8.89 4.64 0.28
N ILE A 63 9.34 3.89 1.27
CA ILE A 63 9.07 4.08 2.70
C ILE A 63 10.38 4.42 3.39
N LYS A 64 10.37 5.45 4.24
CA LYS A 64 11.51 5.79 5.08
C LYS A 64 11.12 5.71 6.54
N ASP A 65 11.97 5.09 7.35
CA ASP A 65 11.78 5.10 8.79
C ASP A 65 12.59 6.21 9.49
N ALA A 66 12.31 6.43 10.75
CA ALA A 66 13.00 7.45 11.55
C ALA A 66 14.49 7.15 11.80
N GLN A 67 14.93 5.90 11.59
CA GLN A 67 16.30 5.45 11.72
C GLN A 67 17.11 5.62 10.42
N GLY A 68 16.46 6.05 9.35
CA GLY A 68 17.08 6.27 8.04
C GLY A 68 17.12 5.02 7.17
N ASN A 69 16.35 3.97 7.49
CA ASN A 69 16.20 2.84 6.62
C ASN A 69 15.26 3.17 5.46
N ASP A 70 15.67 2.79 4.25
CA ASP A 70 14.88 2.89 3.03
C ASP A 70 14.29 1.52 2.68
N VAL A 71 12.95 1.46 2.53
CA VAL A 71 12.25 0.28 2.05
C VAL A 71 11.50 0.62 0.78
N THR A 72 11.94 0.06 -0.34
CA THR A 72 11.25 0.18 -1.62
C THR A 72 10.42 -1.06 -1.86
N VAL A 73 9.13 -0.90 -2.09
CA VAL A 73 8.21 -1.98 -2.43
C VAL A 73 7.59 -1.72 -3.80
N ASN A 74 7.78 -2.66 -4.71
CA ASN A 74 7.17 -2.62 -6.03
C ASN A 74 6.11 -3.72 -6.12
N PHE A 75 4.85 -3.32 -6.06
CA PHE A 75 3.70 -4.22 -6.09
C PHE A 75 3.23 -4.48 -7.50
N GLY A 76 2.83 -5.72 -7.79
CA GLY A 76 2.09 -6.09 -8.98
C GLY A 76 0.59 -6.15 -8.72
N SER A 77 -0.19 -5.35 -9.44
CA SER A 77 -1.65 -5.31 -9.33
C SER A 77 -2.31 -5.31 -10.70
N SER A 78 -3.51 -5.91 -10.81
CA SER A 78 -4.39 -5.71 -11.95
C SER A 78 -5.14 -4.38 -11.90
N GLU A 79 -5.08 -3.68 -10.79
CA GLU A 79 -5.78 -2.42 -10.56
C GLU A 79 -4.81 -1.24 -10.56
N TRP A 80 -5.34 -0.01 -10.75
CA TRP A 80 -4.57 1.22 -10.69
C TRP A 80 -4.28 1.69 -9.25
N ILE A 81 -4.97 1.14 -8.28
CA ILE A 81 -4.75 1.35 -6.86
C ILE A 81 -4.26 0.04 -6.24
N LEU A 82 -3.62 0.12 -5.10
CA LEU A 82 -3.16 -1.04 -4.36
C LEU A 82 -4.33 -1.63 -3.55
N PRO A 83 -4.87 -2.81 -3.91
CA PRO A 83 -5.96 -3.41 -3.14
C PRO A 83 -5.45 -4.07 -1.86
N SER A 84 -6.36 -4.25 -0.88
CA SER A 84 -6.09 -5.09 0.30
C SER A 84 -5.85 -6.53 -0.15
N ALA A 85 -4.67 -7.05 0.13
CA ALA A 85 -4.28 -8.42 -0.20
C ALA A 85 -2.96 -8.78 0.50
N THR A 86 -2.63 -10.06 0.51
CA THR A 86 -1.28 -10.54 0.80
C THR A 86 -0.49 -10.60 -0.51
N TYR A 87 0.70 -10.02 -0.50
CA TYR A 87 1.64 -10.00 -1.61
C TYR A 87 2.85 -10.88 -1.28
N GLU A 88 3.13 -11.86 -2.11
CA GLU A 88 4.32 -12.70 -1.96
C GLU A 88 5.56 -11.98 -2.46
N VAL A 89 6.66 -12.07 -1.72
CA VAL A 89 7.95 -11.54 -2.16
C VAL A 89 8.48 -12.37 -3.33
N SER A 90 8.84 -11.68 -4.40
CA SER A 90 9.32 -12.27 -5.64
C SER A 90 10.45 -11.44 -6.24
N ASN A 91 11.22 -12.01 -7.14
CA ASN A 91 12.21 -11.29 -7.93
C ASN A 91 11.61 -10.60 -9.18
N LYS A 92 10.32 -10.77 -9.42
CA LYS A 92 9.59 -10.19 -10.55
C LYS A 92 8.24 -9.69 -10.10
N VAL A 93 7.83 -8.56 -10.68
CA VAL A 93 6.50 -7.99 -10.46
C VAL A 93 5.47 -8.77 -11.28
N ALA A 94 4.51 -9.37 -10.60
CA ALA A 94 3.35 -10.05 -11.16
C ALA A 94 2.12 -9.77 -10.30
N ASN A 95 0.94 -10.19 -10.74
CA ASN A 95 -0.27 -9.98 -9.95
C ASN A 95 -0.16 -10.64 -8.57
N LYS A 96 -0.43 -9.87 -7.50
CA LYS A 96 -0.30 -10.28 -6.09
C LYS A 96 1.11 -10.69 -5.66
N THR A 97 2.15 -10.17 -6.34
CA THR A 97 3.53 -10.29 -5.87
C THR A 97 4.09 -8.91 -5.58
N CYS A 98 5.16 -8.85 -4.80
CA CYS A 98 5.94 -7.65 -4.60
C CYS A 98 7.44 -7.93 -4.69
N VAL A 99 8.18 -6.96 -5.23
CA VAL A 99 9.64 -6.92 -5.14
C VAL A 99 10.00 -5.95 -4.02
N VAL A 100 10.73 -6.41 -3.02
CA VAL A 100 11.09 -5.62 -1.85
C VAL A 100 12.61 -5.43 -1.80
N LYS A 101 13.03 -4.18 -1.56
CA LYS A 101 14.42 -3.85 -1.24
C LYS A 101 14.47 -3.08 0.06
N VAL A 102 15.44 -3.39 0.90
CA VAL A 102 15.70 -2.69 2.15
C VAL A 102 17.13 -2.20 2.14
N ASN A 103 17.31 -0.88 2.25
CA ASN A 103 18.63 -0.23 2.13
C ASN A 103 19.39 -0.63 0.84
N GLY A 104 18.62 -0.79 -0.28
CA GLY A 104 19.15 -1.23 -1.56
C GLY A 104 19.35 -2.75 -1.70
N GLU A 105 19.23 -3.53 -0.63
CA GLU A 105 19.38 -4.98 -0.63
C GLU A 105 18.07 -5.69 -0.93
N ALA A 106 18.08 -6.60 -1.92
CA ALA A 106 16.87 -7.32 -2.34
C ALA A 106 16.45 -8.40 -1.34
N MET A 107 15.17 -8.43 -1.00
CA MET A 107 14.57 -9.51 -0.23
C MET A 107 14.22 -10.68 -1.16
N GLN A 108 14.45 -11.92 -0.69
CA GLN A 108 14.31 -13.14 -1.51
C GLN A 108 13.03 -13.90 -1.19
N SER A 109 12.52 -13.77 0.02
CA SER A 109 11.33 -14.48 0.47
C SER A 109 10.59 -13.70 1.55
N GLY A 110 9.33 -14.07 1.75
CA GLY A 110 8.45 -13.48 2.73
C GLY A 110 7.11 -13.08 2.13
N GLY A 111 6.35 -12.35 2.91
CA GLY A 111 5.04 -11.82 2.52
C GLY A 111 4.82 -10.42 3.06
N LEU A 112 3.95 -9.70 2.41
CA LEU A 112 3.51 -8.37 2.80
C LEU A 112 2.00 -8.30 2.76
N ASP A 113 1.39 -8.19 3.93
CA ASP A 113 -0.04 -7.96 4.05
C ASP A 113 -0.34 -6.47 3.91
N VAL A 114 -1.25 -6.16 3.00
CA VAL A 114 -1.79 -4.82 2.77
C VAL A 114 -3.23 -4.81 3.23
N THR A 115 -3.56 -3.92 4.15
CA THR A 115 -4.92 -3.67 4.61
C THR A 115 -5.24 -2.19 4.43
N ILE A 116 -6.48 -1.89 4.01
CA ILE A 116 -6.98 -0.53 3.88
C ILE A 116 -8.16 -0.37 4.83
N TYR A 117 -8.05 0.60 5.72
CA TYR A 117 -9.14 0.94 6.63
C TYR A 117 -9.30 2.45 6.73
N GLY A 118 -10.51 2.96 6.45
CA GLY A 118 -10.79 4.40 6.48
C GLY A 118 -9.95 5.24 5.50
N GLY A 119 -9.46 4.64 4.40
CA GLY A 119 -8.57 5.29 3.43
C GLY A 119 -7.09 5.26 3.81
N VAL A 120 -6.76 4.75 5.00
CA VAL A 120 -5.38 4.59 5.48
C VAL A 120 -4.89 3.19 5.08
N TYR A 121 -3.68 3.13 4.54
CA TYR A 121 -2.98 1.90 4.22
C TYR A 121 -2.18 1.41 5.42
N TYR A 122 -2.26 0.12 5.68
CA TYR A 122 -1.46 -0.59 6.68
C TYR A 122 -0.69 -1.70 5.99
N PHE A 123 0.62 -1.69 6.13
CA PHE A 123 1.49 -2.75 5.64
C PHE A 123 2.09 -3.48 6.83
N SER A 124 2.05 -4.81 6.79
CA SER A 124 2.74 -5.65 7.75
C SER A 124 3.48 -6.75 7.00
N GLY A 125 4.81 -6.71 7.01
CA GLY A 125 5.64 -7.61 6.24
C GLY A 125 6.76 -8.24 7.05
N LEU A 126 7.11 -9.47 6.69
CA LEU A 126 8.28 -10.17 7.19
C LEU A 126 9.07 -10.72 6.00
N PHE A 127 10.31 -10.30 5.87
CA PHE A 127 11.17 -10.58 4.74
C PHE A 127 12.46 -11.24 5.15
N THR A 128 13.07 -11.98 4.24
CA THR A 128 14.40 -12.55 4.41
C THR A 128 15.21 -12.33 3.13
N ASN A 129 16.45 -11.84 3.27
CA ASN A 129 17.37 -11.70 2.15
C ASN A 129 18.16 -13.00 1.88
N GLN A 130 19.01 -12.99 0.85
CA GLN A 130 19.84 -14.13 0.49
C GLN A 130 20.82 -14.58 1.59
N ALA A 131 21.27 -13.65 2.44
CA ALA A 131 22.17 -13.94 3.56
C ALA A 131 21.44 -14.45 4.82
N GLY A 132 20.11 -14.60 4.77
CA GLY A 132 19.30 -15.02 5.91
C GLY A 132 18.94 -13.88 6.89
N LYS A 133 19.33 -12.63 6.58
CA LYS A 133 18.96 -11.47 7.39
C LYS A 133 17.47 -11.23 7.29
N ARG A 134 16.80 -11.08 8.43
CA ARG A 134 15.36 -10.87 8.52
C ARG A 134 15.03 -9.38 8.69
N VAL A 135 13.94 -8.97 8.08
CA VAL A 135 13.41 -7.60 8.17
C VAL A 135 11.92 -7.65 8.42
N LYS A 136 11.46 -6.93 9.42
CA LYS A 136 10.06 -6.65 9.70
C LYS A 136 9.75 -5.26 9.21
N LEU A 137 8.69 -5.11 8.42
CA LEU A 137 8.14 -3.83 7.98
C LEU A 137 6.76 -3.65 8.60
N ASP A 138 6.56 -2.53 9.27
CA ASP A 138 5.25 -2.03 9.68
C ASP A 138 5.10 -0.58 9.19
N TYR A 139 4.13 -0.35 8.33
CA TYR A 139 3.80 0.98 7.80
C TYR A 139 2.33 1.28 8.00
N HIS A 140 2.01 2.53 8.31
CA HIS A 140 0.65 3.03 8.23
C HIS A 140 0.65 4.48 7.75
N GLY A 141 -0.19 4.78 6.75
CA GLY A 141 -0.27 6.12 6.19
C GLY A 141 -1.20 6.22 4.98
N ASN A 142 -1.35 7.44 4.50
CA ASN A 142 -2.13 7.70 3.30
C ASN A 142 -1.24 7.53 2.07
N LEU A 143 -1.72 6.77 1.09
CA LEU A 143 -1.06 6.62 -0.21
C LEU A 143 -2.02 7.07 -1.30
N THR A 144 -1.51 7.86 -2.24
CA THR A 144 -2.26 8.31 -3.41
C THR A 144 -1.60 7.75 -4.66
N PHE A 145 -2.30 6.87 -5.37
CA PHE A 145 -1.84 6.30 -6.62
C PHE A 145 -2.42 7.07 -7.80
N GLU A 146 -1.61 7.22 -8.84
CA GLU A 146 -2.06 7.77 -10.12
C GLU A 146 -3.00 6.76 -10.79
N VAL A 147 -4.25 7.17 -11.01
CA VAL A 147 -5.24 6.34 -11.72
C VAL A 147 -5.18 6.70 -13.21
N GLY A 148 -4.68 5.77 -14.00
CA GLY A 148 -4.68 5.90 -15.46
C GLY A 148 -5.90 5.24 -16.08
N VAL A 149 -5.97 5.31 -17.41
CA VAL A 149 -6.99 4.62 -18.21
C VAL A 149 -6.38 3.34 -18.76
N ASP A 150 -7.05 2.22 -18.56
CA ASP A 150 -6.65 0.97 -19.21
C ASP A 150 -6.82 1.10 -20.73
N ASP A 151 -5.86 0.54 -21.48
CA ASP A 151 -5.93 0.49 -22.92
C ASP A 151 -7.10 -0.43 -23.33
N PRO A 152 -8.14 0.08 -24.01
CA PRO A 152 -9.27 -0.72 -24.42
C PRO A 152 -8.87 -1.86 -25.38
N GLU A 153 -7.78 -1.71 -26.13
CA GLU A 153 -7.25 -2.78 -26.97
C GLU A 153 -6.62 -3.90 -26.15
N ALA A 154 -5.98 -3.57 -25.02
CA ALA A 154 -5.40 -4.55 -24.10
C ALA A 154 -6.46 -5.37 -23.35
N SER A 155 -7.65 -4.82 -23.15
CA SER A 155 -8.79 -5.50 -22.51
C SER A 155 -9.61 -6.37 -23.48
N GLY A 156 -9.35 -6.30 -24.78
CA GLY A 156 -10.10 -7.03 -25.80
C GLY A 156 -11.53 -6.51 -26.01
N TYR A 157 -11.86 -5.36 -25.43
CA TYR A 157 -13.14 -4.70 -25.66
C TYR A 157 -12.95 -3.48 -26.54
N THR A 158 -13.62 -3.49 -27.68
CA THR A 158 -13.73 -2.32 -28.56
C THR A 158 -15.14 -1.77 -28.42
N LEU A 159 -15.30 -0.57 -27.85
CA LEU A 159 -16.56 0.12 -27.86
C LEU A 159 -16.70 0.85 -29.19
N THR A 160 -17.51 0.32 -30.09
CA THR A 160 -17.88 1.01 -31.34
C THR A 160 -19.18 1.75 -31.10
N ILE A 161 -19.13 3.07 -31.05
CA ILE A 161 -20.31 3.92 -30.94
C ILE A 161 -20.71 4.32 -32.38
N ALA A 162 -21.85 3.80 -32.86
CA ALA A 162 -22.40 4.24 -34.12
C ALA A 162 -23.01 5.63 -33.95
N PRO A 163 -22.57 6.66 -34.68
CA PRO A 163 -23.00 8.05 -34.47
C PRO A 163 -24.52 8.26 -34.64
N THR A 164 -25.17 7.38 -35.38
CA THR A 164 -26.61 7.46 -35.70
C THR A 164 -27.50 6.90 -34.58
N GLN A 165 -26.96 6.38 -33.49
CA GLN A 165 -27.75 5.74 -32.43
C GLN A 165 -27.71 6.48 -31.10
N ILE A 166 -26.99 7.59 -30.98
CA ILE A 166 -26.96 8.38 -29.78
C ILE A 166 -28.12 9.38 -29.81
N VAL A 167 -29.02 9.23 -28.84
CA VAL A 167 -30.20 10.09 -28.68
C VAL A 167 -30.10 10.81 -27.35
N ASP A 168 -30.36 12.09 -27.32
CA ASP A 168 -30.57 12.82 -26.08
C ASP A 168 -31.88 12.33 -25.44
N TRP A 169 -31.79 11.64 -24.31
CA TRP A 169 -32.93 11.06 -23.60
C TRP A 169 -33.91 12.08 -23.04
N SER A 170 -33.50 13.34 -22.90
CA SER A 170 -34.38 14.43 -22.42
C SER A 170 -35.24 15.02 -23.52
N THR A 171 -34.77 15.01 -24.75
CA THR A 171 -35.41 15.65 -25.90
C THR A 171 -35.84 14.67 -26.98
N GLY A 172 -35.35 13.43 -26.95
CA GLY A 172 -35.53 12.43 -28.00
C GLY A 172 -34.83 12.79 -29.33
N ALA A 173 -34.02 13.86 -29.34
CA ALA A 173 -33.32 14.30 -30.53
C ALA A 173 -31.99 13.53 -30.73
N PRO A 174 -31.59 13.23 -31.99
CA PRO A 174 -30.31 12.63 -32.27
C PRO A 174 -29.18 13.59 -31.89
N VAL A 175 -28.22 13.09 -31.07
CA VAL A 175 -27.00 13.82 -30.73
C VAL A 175 -26.05 13.74 -31.92
N VAL A 176 -25.65 14.89 -32.46
CA VAL A 176 -24.60 14.93 -33.50
C VAL A 176 -23.26 14.65 -32.84
N VAL A 177 -22.75 13.45 -33.05
CA VAL A 177 -21.42 13.06 -32.59
C VAL A 177 -20.40 13.62 -33.56
N ASN A 178 -19.43 14.38 -33.07
CA ASN A 178 -18.32 14.86 -33.90
C ASN A 178 -17.50 13.64 -34.38
N PRO A 179 -17.48 13.32 -35.68
CA PRO A 179 -16.79 12.15 -36.21
C PRO A 179 -15.25 12.22 -36.02
N ASN A 180 -14.72 13.41 -35.71
CA ASN A 180 -13.31 13.62 -35.44
C ASN A 180 -12.96 13.67 -33.95
N ALA A 181 -13.91 13.42 -33.07
CA ALA A 181 -13.63 13.36 -31.64
C ALA A 181 -12.88 12.08 -31.31
N THR A 182 -11.74 12.23 -30.67
CA THR A 182 -10.89 11.11 -30.23
C THR A 182 -11.27 10.62 -28.83
N LYS A 183 -12.22 11.28 -28.16
CA LYS A 183 -12.63 10.93 -26.80
C LYS A 183 -14.07 11.36 -26.51
N TYR A 184 -14.87 10.47 -25.95
CA TYR A 184 -16.21 10.73 -25.44
C TYR A 184 -16.25 10.45 -23.95
N ILE A 185 -16.93 11.32 -23.20
CA ILE A 185 -17.21 11.12 -21.77
C ILE A 185 -18.68 10.72 -21.69
N ILE A 186 -18.95 9.54 -21.18
CA ILE A 186 -20.30 9.09 -20.86
C ILE A 186 -20.44 9.21 -19.33
N SER A 187 -21.33 10.11 -18.89
CA SER A 187 -21.76 10.18 -17.49
C SER A 187 -23.00 9.29 -17.35
N ILE A 188 -22.93 8.33 -16.42
CA ILE A 188 -24.06 7.45 -16.07
C ILE A 188 -24.64 7.94 -14.75
#